data_9f9007ef26e6a32ff68a18e8ab327558
#
_entry.id   9f9007ef26e6a32ff68a18e8ab327558
#
_cell.length_a   1.000
_cell.length_b   1.000
_cell.length_c   1.000
_cell.angle_alpha   90.00
_cell.angle_beta   90.00
_cell.angle_gamma   90.00
#
_symmetry.space_group_name_H-M   'P 1'
#
loop_
_entity.id
_entity.type
_entity.pdbx_description
1 polymer ?
#
loop_
_entity_poly.entity_id
_entity_poly.type
_entity_poly.pdbx_seq_one_letter_code
_entity_poly.pdbx_strand_id
1 'polypeptide(L)'
;KIEGSNLTITGPKGTKKLNINDKIFSSKIIESDFQIKPLEKKVDKKTSIMWGTYRSLINNAVTGVTTGHEKILELSGVGFRANLKGEILNLQIGFSHDVNFKIPKDIKITVEKQTIIKINGVDKELVSKIAADIKNLKPVEPYKAKGIKEKGQFVLRKDCLLYTSPSPRD
;
A
#
# COMPACT_ATOMS: atom_id res chain seq x y z
N LYS A 1 -4.97 20.97 -12.88
CA LYS A 1 -4.99 21.40 -14.30
C LYS A 1 -5.40 20.21 -15.16
N ILE A 2 -6.21 20.50 -16.18
CA ILE A 2 -6.66 19.51 -17.17
C ILE A 2 -6.00 19.91 -18.50
N GLU A 3 -5.27 18.97 -19.10
CA GLU A 3 -4.61 19.16 -20.40
C GLU A 3 -4.98 17.97 -21.28
N GLY A 4 -6.10 18.07 -22.02
CA GLY A 4 -6.65 16.95 -22.77
C GLY A 4 -6.95 15.75 -21.86
N SER A 5 -6.40 14.58 -22.20
CA SER A 5 -6.58 13.34 -21.42
C SER A 5 -5.77 13.29 -20.12
N ASN A 6 -4.84 14.23 -19.89
CA ASN A 6 -4.00 14.24 -18.70
C ASN A 6 -4.55 15.18 -17.63
N LEU A 7 -4.92 14.62 -16.50
CA LEU A 7 -5.27 15.35 -15.28
C LEU A 7 -4.03 15.49 -14.39
N THR A 8 -3.54 16.71 -14.21
CA THR A 8 -2.43 17.00 -13.29
C THR A 8 -2.98 17.62 -12.00
N ILE A 9 -2.77 16.93 -10.89
CA ILE A 9 -3.18 17.34 -9.55
C ILE A 9 -1.93 17.77 -8.79
N THR A 10 -1.87 19.04 -8.39
CA THR A 10 -0.77 19.61 -7.61
C THR A 10 -1.23 19.98 -6.22
N GLY A 11 -0.42 19.71 -5.20
CA GLY A 11 -0.69 20.07 -3.82
C GLY A 11 0.58 20.18 -2.97
N PRO A 12 0.44 20.34 -1.66
CA PRO A 12 1.56 20.65 -0.78
C PRO A 12 2.61 19.51 -0.68
N LYS A 13 2.21 18.26 -0.91
CA LYS A 13 3.12 17.10 -0.82
C LYS A 13 3.70 16.65 -2.15
N GLY A 14 3.18 17.15 -3.27
CA GLY A 14 3.71 16.81 -4.59
C GLY A 14 2.68 16.94 -5.70
N THR A 15 2.99 16.33 -6.83
CA THR A 15 2.17 16.31 -8.04
C THR A 15 1.87 14.89 -8.48
N LYS A 16 0.62 14.60 -8.82
CA LYS A 16 0.22 13.33 -9.44
C LYS A 16 -0.41 13.59 -10.80
N LYS A 17 0.02 12.83 -11.81
CA LYS A 17 -0.56 12.84 -13.15
C LYS A 17 -1.42 11.59 -13.31
N LEU A 18 -2.64 11.77 -13.81
CA LEU A 18 -3.58 10.69 -14.14
C LEU A 18 -4.01 10.85 -15.58
N ASN A 19 -4.08 9.75 -16.30
CA ASN A 19 -4.60 9.72 -17.68
C ASN A 19 -6.07 9.29 -17.63
N ILE A 20 -6.96 10.12 -18.19
CA ILE A 20 -8.39 9.86 -18.29
C ILE A 20 -8.73 9.72 -19.77
N ASN A 21 -9.54 8.74 -20.13
CA ASN A 21 -9.95 8.55 -21.51
C ASN A 21 -11.02 9.57 -21.92
N ASP A 22 -10.60 10.63 -22.63
CA ASP A 22 -11.47 11.73 -23.09
C ASP A 22 -12.54 11.27 -24.10
N LYS A 23 -12.37 10.11 -24.76
CA LYS A 23 -13.35 9.57 -25.69
C LYS A 23 -14.61 9.06 -24.99
N ILE A 24 -14.51 8.70 -23.71
CA ILE A 24 -15.59 8.08 -22.94
C ILE A 24 -16.11 9.03 -21.86
N PHE A 25 -15.21 9.86 -21.28
CA PHE A 25 -15.54 10.71 -20.15
C PHE A 25 -15.26 12.19 -20.45
N SER A 26 -16.15 13.05 -20.00
CA SER A 26 -15.90 14.49 -19.94
C SER A 26 -15.50 14.88 -18.51
N SER A 27 -14.38 15.56 -18.39
CA SER A 27 -13.88 16.10 -17.12
C SER A 27 -14.10 17.61 -17.08
N LYS A 28 -14.77 18.11 -16.05
CA LYS A 28 -15.03 19.54 -15.85
C LYS A 28 -14.72 19.94 -14.42
N ILE A 29 -14.18 21.14 -14.25
CA ILE A 29 -14.03 21.77 -12.93
C ILE A 29 -15.15 22.79 -12.82
N ILE A 30 -16.00 22.64 -11.80
CA ILE A 30 -17.09 23.56 -11.50
C ILE A 30 -16.78 24.15 -10.13
N GLU A 31 -16.49 25.45 -10.11
CA GLU A 31 -16.07 26.18 -8.90
C GLU A 31 -14.83 25.52 -8.23
N SER A 32 -15.01 24.76 -7.17
CA SER A 32 -13.96 24.02 -6.46
C SER A 32 -14.02 22.52 -6.65
N ASP A 33 -15.08 22.00 -7.29
CA ASP A 33 -15.35 20.58 -7.42
C ASP A 33 -14.93 20.06 -8.79
N PHE A 34 -14.27 18.90 -8.78
CA PHE A 34 -13.96 18.15 -9.99
C PHE A 34 -15.07 17.15 -10.30
N GLN A 35 -15.70 17.29 -11.45
CA GLN A 35 -16.74 16.38 -11.93
C GLN A 35 -16.27 15.62 -13.15
N ILE A 36 -16.45 14.28 -13.09
CA ILE A 36 -16.28 13.38 -14.24
C ILE A 36 -17.64 12.79 -14.60
N LYS A 37 -18.04 12.91 -15.87
CA LYS A 37 -19.30 12.39 -16.37
C LYS A 37 -19.06 11.58 -17.63
N PRO A 38 -19.78 10.49 -17.87
CA PRO A 38 -19.76 9.78 -19.15
C PRO A 38 -20.34 10.70 -20.24
N LEU A 39 -19.81 10.60 -21.45
CA LEU A 39 -20.29 11.36 -22.63
C LEU A 39 -21.64 10.84 -23.13
N GLU A 40 -21.84 9.53 -23.04
CA GLU A 40 -23.06 8.88 -23.51
C GLU A 40 -24.16 8.89 -22.45
N LYS A 41 -25.40 9.20 -22.85
CA LYS A 41 -26.59 9.15 -21.97
C LYS A 41 -26.97 7.72 -21.53
N LYS A 42 -26.73 6.72 -22.41
CA LYS A 42 -26.89 5.29 -22.06
C LYS A 42 -25.52 4.77 -21.61
N VAL A 43 -25.36 4.66 -20.31
CA VAL A 43 -24.11 4.16 -19.71
C VAL A 43 -24.08 2.65 -19.81
N ASP A 44 -23.20 2.11 -20.64
CA ASP A 44 -22.94 0.67 -20.68
C ASP A 44 -22.33 0.19 -19.36
N LYS A 45 -22.50 -1.08 -19.01
CA LYS A 45 -21.97 -1.68 -17.79
C LYS A 45 -20.46 -1.48 -17.64
N LYS A 46 -19.70 -1.60 -18.73
CA LYS A 46 -18.26 -1.35 -18.76
C LYS A 46 -17.92 0.11 -18.44
N THR A 47 -18.63 1.05 -19.03
CA THR A 47 -18.44 2.50 -18.80
C THR A 47 -18.76 2.86 -17.35
N SER A 48 -19.80 2.27 -16.76
CA SER A 48 -20.16 2.47 -15.36
C SER A 48 -19.05 2.00 -14.41
N ILE A 49 -18.46 0.82 -14.66
CA ILE A 49 -17.34 0.29 -13.88
C ILE A 49 -16.12 1.24 -13.97
N MET A 50 -15.77 1.65 -15.18
CA MET A 50 -14.63 2.57 -15.40
C MET A 50 -14.85 3.92 -14.73
N TRP A 51 -16.07 4.45 -14.75
CA TRP A 51 -16.41 5.71 -14.08
C TRP A 51 -16.17 5.65 -12.58
N GLY A 52 -16.61 4.58 -11.92
CA GLY A 52 -16.32 4.36 -10.50
C GLY A 52 -14.82 4.24 -10.20
N THR A 53 -14.08 3.56 -11.08
CA THR A 53 -12.62 3.44 -10.95
C THR A 53 -11.92 4.79 -11.06
N TYR A 54 -12.22 5.59 -12.07
CA TYR A 54 -11.62 6.92 -12.21
C TYR A 54 -11.97 7.85 -11.05
N ARG A 55 -13.21 7.81 -10.55
CA ARG A 55 -13.60 8.57 -9.35
C ARG A 55 -12.72 8.21 -8.15
N SER A 56 -12.50 6.91 -7.92
CA SER A 56 -11.66 6.45 -6.81
C SER A 56 -10.20 6.82 -6.98
N LEU A 57 -9.65 6.72 -8.20
CA LEU A 57 -8.28 7.12 -8.51
C LEU A 57 -8.05 8.61 -8.29
N ILE A 58 -8.99 9.45 -8.73
CA ILE A 58 -8.91 10.91 -8.53
C ILE A 58 -8.98 11.25 -7.04
N ASN A 59 -9.91 10.65 -6.30
CA ASN A 59 -10.01 10.87 -4.86
C ASN A 59 -8.73 10.45 -4.12
N ASN A 60 -8.16 9.29 -4.48
CA ASN A 60 -6.88 8.84 -3.93
C ASN A 60 -5.74 9.81 -4.28
N ALA A 61 -5.73 10.36 -5.50
CA ALA A 61 -4.71 11.31 -5.91
C ALA A 61 -4.84 12.66 -5.18
N VAL A 62 -6.06 13.16 -4.98
CA VAL A 62 -6.31 14.38 -4.19
C VAL A 62 -5.85 14.19 -2.75
N THR A 63 -6.24 13.09 -2.12
CA THR A 63 -5.80 12.74 -0.74
C THR A 63 -4.29 12.59 -0.66
N GLY A 64 -3.67 11.93 -1.65
CA GLY A 64 -2.22 11.72 -1.69
C GLY A 64 -1.42 13.00 -1.79
N VAL A 65 -1.91 13.98 -2.56
CA VAL A 65 -1.25 15.28 -2.76
C VAL A 65 -1.47 16.22 -1.56
N THR A 66 -2.59 16.08 -0.82
CA THR A 66 -2.92 16.90 0.36
C THR A 66 -2.31 16.34 1.64
N THR A 67 -2.77 15.17 2.07
CA THR A 67 -2.38 14.52 3.32
C THR A 67 -1.25 13.51 3.15
N GLY A 68 -1.13 12.90 1.96
CA GLY A 68 -0.27 11.77 1.67
C GLY A 68 -0.88 10.45 2.13
N HIS A 69 -0.32 9.37 1.62
CA HIS A 69 -0.68 8.02 2.03
C HIS A 69 0.40 7.45 2.93
N GLU A 70 -0.03 6.81 4.02
CA GLU A 70 0.85 6.14 4.96
C GLU A 70 0.45 4.68 5.11
N LYS A 71 1.45 3.80 5.13
CA LYS A 71 1.31 2.39 5.51
C LYS A 71 2.32 2.07 6.60
N ILE A 72 1.87 1.41 7.64
CA ILE A 72 2.70 1.04 8.79
C ILE A 72 2.82 -0.48 8.81
N LEU A 73 4.05 -0.96 8.80
CA LEU A 73 4.39 -2.37 8.93
C LEU A 73 5.04 -2.61 10.30
N GLU A 74 4.68 -3.71 10.93
CA GLU A 74 5.21 -4.15 12.22
C GLU A 74 5.96 -5.46 12.04
N LEU A 75 7.19 -5.50 12.52
CA LEU A 75 8.01 -6.71 12.59
C LEU A 75 7.70 -7.44 13.90
N SER A 76 7.23 -8.67 13.81
CA SER A 76 6.95 -9.52 14.96
C SER A 76 7.88 -10.74 14.93
N GLY A 77 8.77 -10.84 15.90
CA GLY A 77 9.70 -11.96 16.05
C GLY A 77 10.93 -11.57 16.85
N VAL A 78 11.49 -12.54 17.58
CA VAL A 78 12.73 -12.34 18.34
C VAL A 78 13.89 -12.16 17.35
N GLY A 79 14.67 -11.08 17.52
CA GLY A 79 15.81 -10.78 16.66
C GLY A 79 15.45 -10.11 15.33
N PHE A 80 14.16 -9.84 15.05
CA PHE A 80 13.76 -9.11 13.85
C PHE A 80 14.09 -7.62 14.03
N ARG A 81 14.84 -7.08 13.07
CA ARG A 81 15.27 -5.68 13.07
C ARG A 81 15.20 -5.10 11.66
N ALA A 82 14.84 -3.84 11.59
CA ALA A 82 14.89 -3.03 10.38
C ALA A 82 15.80 -1.84 10.60
N ASN A 83 16.74 -1.60 9.71
CA ASN A 83 17.64 -0.47 9.73
C ASN A 83 17.62 0.24 8.38
N LEU A 84 17.52 1.56 8.40
CA LEU A 84 17.58 2.37 7.20
C LEU A 84 19.01 2.88 6.99
N LYS A 85 19.59 2.55 5.83
CA LYS A 85 20.91 3.04 5.40
C LYS A 85 20.75 3.81 4.09
N GLY A 86 20.49 5.11 4.18
CA GLY A 86 20.25 5.96 3.01
C GLY A 86 19.01 5.50 2.23
N GLU A 87 19.19 5.04 0.98
CA GLU A 87 18.10 4.56 0.11
C GLU A 87 17.88 3.03 0.21
N ILE A 88 18.55 2.37 1.13
CA ILE A 88 18.45 0.91 1.30
C ILE A 88 17.87 0.62 2.68
N LEU A 89 16.79 -0.15 2.70
CA LEU A 89 16.20 -0.72 3.91
C LEU A 89 16.84 -2.11 4.13
N ASN A 90 17.64 -2.23 5.19
CA ASN A 90 18.24 -3.50 5.61
C ASN A 90 17.32 -4.17 6.61
N LEU A 91 16.94 -5.41 6.34
CA LEU A 91 15.99 -6.19 7.13
C LEU A 91 16.67 -7.47 7.63
N GLN A 92 16.71 -7.62 8.95
CA GLN A 92 17.09 -8.87 9.63
C GLN A 92 15.81 -9.58 10.06
N ILE A 93 15.37 -10.57 9.31
CA ILE A 93 14.07 -11.23 9.46
C ILE A 93 14.20 -12.74 9.63
N GLY A 94 15.33 -13.18 10.25
CA GLY A 94 15.57 -14.59 10.56
C GLY A 94 16.04 -15.42 9.37
N PHE A 95 16.63 -14.78 8.35
CA PHE A 95 17.42 -15.44 7.32
C PHE A 95 18.90 -15.44 7.71
N SER A 96 19.68 -16.33 7.09
CA SER A 96 21.15 -16.40 7.27
C SER A 96 21.90 -15.17 6.74
N HIS A 97 21.26 -14.36 5.91
CA HIS A 97 21.78 -13.11 5.35
C HIS A 97 20.81 -11.96 5.53
N ASP A 98 21.31 -10.76 5.57
CA ASP A 98 20.50 -9.55 5.63
C ASP A 98 19.82 -9.29 4.27
N VAL A 99 18.53 -8.99 4.29
CA VAL A 99 17.78 -8.64 3.10
C VAL A 99 17.86 -7.14 2.87
N ASN A 100 18.40 -6.73 1.73
CA ASN A 100 18.52 -5.34 1.34
C ASN A 100 17.43 -4.97 0.34
N PHE A 101 16.53 -4.09 0.74
CA PHE A 101 15.43 -3.60 -0.10
C PHE A 101 15.75 -2.17 -0.58
N LYS A 102 15.78 -1.96 -1.91
CA LYS A 102 16.00 -0.63 -2.51
C LYS A 102 14.71 0.18 -2.46
N ILE A 103 14.79 1.40 -1.94
CA ILE A 103 13.66 2.32 -1.81
C ILE A 103 13.57 3.18 -3.08
N PRO A 104 12.41 3.25 -3.77
CA PRO A 104 12.20 4.18 -4.86
C PRO A 104 12.22 5.63 -4.37
N LYS A 105 12.67 6.55 -5.24
CA LYS A 105 12.84 7.99 -4.91
C LYS A 105 11.55 8.71 -4.50
N ASP A 106 10.40 8.21 -4.93
CA ASP A 106 9.08 8.83 -4.69
C ASP A 106 8.47 8.46 -3.32
N ILE A 107 9.18 7.64 -2.53
CA ILE A 107 8.69 7.13 -1.25
C ILE A 107 9.67 7.44 -0.14
N LYS A 108 9.14 7.87 1.00
CA LYS A 108 9.89 8.06 2.24
C LYS A 108 9.59 6.92 3.20
N ILE A 109 10.63 6.21 3.62
CA ILE A 109 10.53 5.18 4.64
C ILE A 109 11.17 5.71 5.92
N THR A 110 10.49 5.54 7.05
CA THR A 110 11.02 5.84 8.38
C THR A 110 10.91 4.59 9.24
N VAL A 111 11.94 4.32 10.02
CA VAL A 111 11.97 3.16 10.92
C VAL A 111 11.97 3.65 12.36
N GLU A 112 10.97 3.21 13.12
CA GLU A 112 10.85 3.50 14.55
C GLU A 112 11.11 2.23 15.36
N LYS A 113 11.90 2.37 16.44
CA LYS A 113 12.21 1.28 17.37
C LYS A 113 12.76 0.00 16.69
N GLN A 114 13.33 0.09 15.49
CA GLN A 114 13.84 -1.05 14.68
C GLN A 114 12.80 -2.13 14.33
N THR A 115 11.55 -1.97 14.75
CA THR A 115 10.47 -2.95 14.57
C THR A 115 9.27 -2.38 13.82
N ILE A 116 9.15 -1.06 13.70
CA ILE A 116 8.03 -0.40 13.03
C ILE A 116 8.58 0.34 11.82
N ILE A 117 8.05 0.01 10.66
CA ILE A 117 8.41 0.62 9.38
C ILE A 117 7.21 1.45 8.92
N LYS A 118 7.38 2.76 8.78
CA LYS A 118 6.38 3.66 8.23
C LYS A 118 6.77 4.00 6.79
N ILE A 119 5.85 3.80 5.87
CA ILE A 119 6.03 4.05 4.43
C ILE A 119 5.09 5.18 4.05
N ASN A 120 5.65 6.31 3.64
CA ASN A 120 4.92 7.52 3.28
C ASN A 120 5.16 7.87 1.82
N GLY A 121 4.10 8.24 1.10
CA GLY A 121 4.20 8.67 -0.29
C GLY A 121 2.95 9.39 -0.78
N VAL A 122 3.08 10.01 -1.94
CA VAL A 122 1.98 10.70 -2.63
C VAL A 122 1.08 9.68 -3.34
N ASP A 123 1.69 8.63 -3.89
CA ASP A 123 0.99 7.63 -4.68
C ASP A 123 0.57 6.44 -3.83
N LYS A 124 -0.75 6.26 -3.65
CA LYS A 124 -1.32 5.13 -2.90
C LYS A 124 -0.90 3.78 -3.47
N GLU A 125 -0.83 3.66 -4.80
CA GLU A 125 -0.48 2.40 -5.46
C GLU A 125 0.97 2.01 -5.18
N LEU A 126 1.91 2.97 -5.32
CA LEU A 126 3.32 2.73 -5.03
C LEU A 126 3.55 2.42 -3.55
N VAL A 127 2.92 3.17 -2.64
CA VAL A 127 3.01 2.92 -1.19
C VAL A 127 2.50 1.53 -0.84
N SER A 128 1.35 1.14 -1.39
CA SER A 128 0.75 -0.18 -1.13
C SER A 128 1.55 -1.32 -1.77
N LYS A 129 2.10 -1.12 -2.97
CA LYS A 129 2.96 -2.09 -3.65
C LYS A 129 4.21 -2.38 -2.82
N ILE A 130 4.92 -1.33 -2.40
CA ILE A 130 6.14 -1.49 -1.60
C ILE A 130 5.85 -2.11 -0.24
N ALA A 131 4.75 -1.73 0.41
CA ALA A 131 4.32 -2.37 1.65
C ALA A 131 4.05 -3.88 1.44
N ALA A 132 3.43 -4.26 0.33
CA ALA A 132 3.20 -5.65 -0.03
C ALA A 132 4.50 -6.39 -0.35
N ASP A 133 5.42 -5.78 -1.09
CA ASP A 133 6.72 -6.36 -1.42
C ASP A 133 7.54 -6.65 -0.16
N ILE A 134 7.62 -5.69 0.78
CA ILE A 134 8.29 -5.88 2.06
C ILE A 134 7.62 -6.97 2.90
N LYS A 135 6.29 -6.99 2.96
CA LYS A 135 5.52 -8.00 3.68
C LYS A 135 5.73 -9.41 3.12
N ASN A 136 5.84 -9.53 1.80
CA ASN A 136 6.06 -10.82 1.11
C ASN A 136 7.45 -11.41 1.37
N LEU A 137 8.44 -10.61 1.79
CA LEU A 137 9.75 -11.13 2.18
C LEU A 137 9.66 -12.12 3.36
N LYS A 138 8.78 -11.86 4.31
CA LYS A 138 8.52 -12.78 5.44
C LYS A 138 7.05 -12.69 5.86
N PRO A 139 6.18 -13.47 5.22
CA PRO A 139 4.77 -13.52 5.58
C PRO A 139 4.60 -14.03 7.01
N VAL A 140 3.52 -13.62 7.65
CA VAL A 140 3.25 -13.99 9.04
C VAL A 140 2.93 -15.47 9.14
N GLU A 141 3.62 -16.17 10.03
CA GLU A 141 3.37 -17.57 10.36
C GLU A 141 2.07 -17.69 11.18
N PRO A 142 1.18 -18.66 10.86
CA PRO A 142 -0.11 -18.80 11.55
C PRO A 142 -0.01 -19.35 12.97
N TYR A 143 1.11 -19.98 13.37
CA TYR A 143 1.25 -20.60 14.69
C TYR A 143 1.73 -19.62 15.76
N LYS A 144 2.87 -18.97 15.55
CA LYS A 144 3.48 -18.01 16.49
C LYS A 144 3.28 -16.57 16.12
N ALA A 145 2.62 -16.26 14.98
CA ALA A 145 2.43 -14.93 14.42
C ALA A 145 3.75 -14.15 14.22
N LYS A 146 4.85 -14.87 13.93
CA LYS A 146 6.13 -14.26 13.57
C LYS A 146 6.12 -13.88 12.09
N GLY A 147 6.64 -12.70 11.76
CA GLY A 147 6.69 -12.19 10.39
C GLY A 147 6.43 -10.69 10.33
N ILE A 148 6.20 -10.19 9.13
CA ILE A 148 5.89 -8.78 8.85
C ILE A 148 4.39 -8.66 8.66
N LYS A 149 3.73 -7.84 9.48
CA LYS A 149 2.28 -7.57 9.40
C LYS A 149 2.02 -6.08 9.19
N GLU A 150 0.88 -5.76 8.60
CA GLU A 150 0.38 -4.39 8.60
C GLU A 150 -0.22 -4.05 9.98
N LYS A 151 -0.08 -2.81 10.41
CA LYS A 151 -0.71 -2.35 11.64
C LYS A 151 -2.23 -2.57 11.59
N GLY A 152 -2.75 -3.25 12.61
CA GLY A 152 -4.18 -3.60 12.68
C GLY A 152 -4.57 -4.85 11.90
N GLN A 153 -3.64 -5.55 11.25
CA GLN A 153 -3.93 -6.82 10.59
C GLN A 153 -4.19 -7.91 11.64
N PHE A 154 -5.38 -8.49 11.60
CA PHE A 154 -5.71 -9.67 12.38
C PHE A 154 -5.03 -10.90 11.78
N VAL A 155 -4.36 -11.69 12.62
CA VAL A 155 -3.72 -12.95 12.23
C VAL A 155 -4.43 -14.09 12.92
N LEU A 156 -5.08 -14.95 12.13
CA LEU A 156 -5.69 -16.17 12.65
C LEU A 156 -4.59 -17.12 13.12
N ARG A 157 -4.55 -17.41 14.41
CA ARG A 157 -3.60 -18.36 14.98
C ARG A 157 -4.21 -19.75 14.95
N LYS A 158 -3.41 -20.72 14.52
CA LYS A 158 -3.73 -22.13 14.58
C LYS A 158 -3.06 -22.73 15.82
N ASP A 159 -3.78 -23.57 16.55
CA ASP A 159 -3.17 -24.30 17.64
C ASP A 159 -2.23 -25.36 17.10
N CYS A 160 -1.06 -25.49 17.75
CA CYS A 160 -0.14 -26.56 17.44
C CYS A 160 -0.77 -27.86 17.93
N LEU A 161 -0.81 -28.91 17.10
CA LEU A 161 -1.23 -30.24 17.51
C LEU A 161 -0.35 -30.70 18.67
N LEU A 162 -0.92 -30.73 19.88
CA LEU A 162 -0.32 -31.42 21.00
C LEU A 162 -0.43 -32.91 20.68
N TYR A 163 0.70 -33.53 20.38
CA TYR A 163 0.79 -34.97 20.34
C TYR A 163 0.64 -35.48 21.80
N THR A 164 -0.59 -35.80 22.18
CA THR A 164 -0.79 -36.64 23.33
C THR A 164 -0.39 -38.04 22.91
N SER A 165 0.79 -38.52 23.34
CA SER A 165 1.13 -39.92 23.23
C SER A 165 -0.02 -40.72 23.88
N PRO A 166 -0.57 -41.72 23.19
CA PRO A 166 -1.54 -42.61 23.85
C PRO A 166 -0.88 -43.16 25.10
N SER A 167 -1.58 -43.00 26.24
CA SER A 167 -1.17 -43.67 27.50
C SER A 167 -0.96 -45.15 27.21
N PRO A 168 0.18 -45.75 27.62
CA PRO A 168 0.30 -47.19 27.54
C PRO A 168 -0.87 -47.81 28.31
N ARG A 169 -1.65 -48.61 27.62
CA ARG A 169 -2.70 -49.40 28.27
C ARG A 169 -2.01 -50.49 29.06
N ASP A 170 -2.27 -50.51 30.36
CA ASP A 170 -1.98 -51.64 31.22
C ASP A 170 -2.74 -52.89 30.79
#